data_a293a988d1089aeec97632d2becf3e7e
#
_entry.id   a293a988d1089aeec97632d2becf3e7e
#
_cell.length_a   1.000
_cell.length_b   1.000
_cell.length_c   1.000
_cell.angle_alpha   90.00
_cell.angle_beta   90.00
_cell.angle_gamma   90.00
#
_symmetry.space_group_name_H-M   'P 1'
#
loop_
_entity.id
_entity.type
_entity.pdbx_description
1 polymer ?
#
loop_
_entity_poly.entity_id
_entity_poly.type
_entity_poly.pdbx_seq_one_letter_code
_entity_poly.pdbx_strand_id
1 'polypeptide(L)' 'MKTKLFQVNGMTCNGCAGTVNNILAMQDGVEEVHVQFPENTAEITFDESKITEDRMVEVVGMMGYQLEP' A
#
# COMPACT_ATOMS: atom_id res chain seq x y z
N MET A 1 -14.91 4.03 -6.61
CA MET A 1 -13.45 3.92 -6.36
C MET A 1 -12.96 5.14 -5.61
N LYS A 2 -12.04 4.92 -4.70
CA LYS A 2 -11.46 5.99 -3.91
C LYS A 2 -9.94 5.95 -4.03
N THR A 3 -9.33 7.10 -4.23
CA THR A 3 -7.87 7.22 -4.27
C THR A 3 -7.41 7.94 -3.00
N LYS A 4 -6.44 7.34 -2.32
CA LYS A 4 -5.90 7.92 -1.09
C LYS A 4 -4.39 7.77 -1.07
N LEU A 5 -3.72 8.79 -0.53
CA LEU A 5 -2.28 8.76 -0.34
C LEU A 5 -1.97 8.26 1.07
N PHE A 6 -1.15 7.23 1.15
CA PHE A 6 -0.70 6.66 2.41
C PHE A 6 0.78 6.90 2.59
N GLN A 7 1.23 6.88 3.82
CA GLN A 7 2.65 6.91 4.12
C GLN A 7 3.12 5.50 4.46
N VAL A 8 4.26 5.09 3.91
CA VAL A 8 4.81 3.76 4.14
C VAL A 8 6.13 3.89 4.87
N ASN A 9 6.21 3.28 6.06
CA ASN A 9 7.44 3.28 6.85
C ASN A 9 8.12 1.92 6.77
N GLY A 10 9.43 1.92 6.89
CA GLY A 10 10.23 0.70 6.87
C GLY A 10 10.84 0.36 5.53
N MET A 11 10.53 1.12 4.49
CA MET A 11 11.17 0.92 3.19
C MET A 11 12.59 1.50 3.22
N THR A 12 13.56 0.68 2.81
CA THR A 12 14.96 1.09 2.82
C THR A 12 15.60 1.04 1.44
N CYS A 13 14.87 0.56 0.42
CA CYS A 13 15.40 0.44 -0.94
C CYS A 13 14.24 0.33 -1.93
N ASN A 14 14.58 0.44 -3.23
CA ASN A 14 13.57 0.33 -4.29
C ASN A 14 12.90 -1.03 -4.32
N GLY A 15 13.62 -2.09 -3.94
CA GLY A 15 13.05 -3.42 -3.87
C GLY A 15 11.95 -3.51 -2.83
N CYS A 16 12.08 -2.79 -1.73
CA CYS A 16 11.04 -2.73 -0.69
C CYS A 16 9.78 -2.07 -1.25
N ALA A 17 9.93 -0.99 -2.00
CA ALA A 17 8.80 -0.32 -2.63
C ALA A 17 8.08 -1.26 -3.60
N GLY A 18 8.82 -2.04 -4.36
CA GLY A 18 8.24 -3.04 -5.26
C GLY A 18 7.47 -4.11 -4.51
N THR A 19 7.98 -4.56 -3.37
CA THR A 19 7.30 -5.55 -2.54
C THR A 19 5.98 -5.01 -2.02
N VAL A 20 5.97 -3.80 -1.50
CA VAL A 20 4.75 -3.16 -1.00
C VAL A 20 3.74 -2.99 -2.13
N ASN A 21 4.21 -2.52 -3.29
CA ASN A 21 3.35 -2.35 -4.46
C ASN A 21 2.70 -3.66 -4.85
N ASN A 22 3.47 -4.74 -4.90
CA ASN A 22 2.96 -6.05 -5.31
C ASN A 22 1.94 -6.61 -4.33
N ILE A 23 2.24 -6.53 -3.04
CA ILE A 23 1.31 -7.10 -2.05
C ILE A 23 -0.01 -6.34 -2.02
N LEU A 24 0.02 -5.05 -2.19
CA LEU A 24 -1.20 -4.26 -2.24
C LEU A 24 -1.99 -4.51 -3.53
N ALA A 25 -1.29 -4.62 -4.66
CA ALA A 25 -1.94 -4.86 -5.94
C ALA A 25 -2.63 -6.23 -6.00
N MET A 26 -2.19 -7.18 -5.18
CA MET A 26 -2.80 -8.50 -5.12
C MET A 26 -4.09 -8.54 -4.32
N GLN A 27 -4.42 -7.49 -3.60
CA GLN A 27 -5.60 -7.49 -2.74
C GLN A 27 -6.87 -7.28 -3.56
N ASP A 28 -7.91 -8.03 -3.20
CA ASP A 28 -9.22 -7.88 -3.81
C ASP A 28 -9.76 -6.49 -3.48
N GLY A 29 -10.22 -5.78 -4.49
CA GLY A 29 -10.75 -4.44 -4.30
C GLY A 29 -9.75 -3.32 -4.55
N VAL A 30 -8.46 -3.65 -4.69
CA VAL A 30 -7.45 -2.66 -5.05
C VAL A 30 -7.35 -2.58 -6.57
N GLU A 31 -7.58 -1.40 -7.11
CA GLU A 31 -7.56 -1.17 -8.56
C GLU A 31 -6.18 -0.76 -9.05
N GLU A 32 -5.52 0.12 -8.29
CA GLU A 32 -4.25 0.67 -8.72
C GLU A 32 -3.40 1.06 -7.51
N VAL A 33 -2.10 0.85 -7.60
CA VAL A 33 -1.16 1.19 -6.54
C VAL A 33 0.07 1.85 -7.15
N HIS A 34 0.46 2.99 -6.58
CA HIS A 34 1.71 3.66 -6.95
C HIS A 34 2.51 3.91 -5.69
N VAL A 35 3.55 3.12 -5.48
CA VAL A 35 4.45 3.28 -4.34
C VAL A 35 5.68 4.04 -4.80
N GLN A 36 6.04 5.08 -4.06
CA GLN A 36 7.19 5.93 -4.39
C GLN A 36 8.25 5.87 -3.31
N PHE A 37 9.47 5.75 -3.72
CA PHE A 37 10.65 5.75 -2.88
C PHE A 37 11.68 6.68 -3.52
N PRO A 38 12.33 7.59 -2.79
CA PRO A 38 12.45 7.65 -1.32
C PRO A 38 11.37 8.45 -0.59
N GLU A 39 10.32 8.86 -1.26
CA GLU A 39 9.22 9.63 -0.64
C GLU A 39 8.48 8.83 0.41
N ASN A 40 8.54 7.50 0.32
CA ASN A 40 7.88 6.58 1.25
C ASN A 40 6.37 6.78 1.26
N THR A 41 5.79 6.95 0.08
CA THR A 41 4.35 7.15 -0.05
C THR A 41 3.75 6.09 -0.98
N ALA A 42 2.47 5.83 -0.78
CA ALA A 42 1.72 4.90 -1.62
C ALA A 42 0.37 5.53 -1.96
N GLU A 43 0.15 5.77 -3.24
CA GLU A 43 -1.15 6.23 -3.73
C GLU A 43 -1.95 5.01 -4.16
N ILE A 44 -3.07 4.78 -3.50
CA ILE A 44 -3.85 3.56 -3.71
C ILE A 44 -5.26 3.93 -4.14
N THR A 45 -5.70 3.36 -5.26
CA THR A 45 -7.09 3.46 -5.74
C THR A 45 -7.76 2.14 -5.43
N PHE A 46 -8.82 2.17 -4.65
CA PHE A 46 -9.47 0.96 -4.17
C PHE A 46 -10.97 1.13 -4.06
N ASP A 47 -11.67 -0.01 -4.03
CA ASP A 47 -13.11 -0.06 -3.83
C ASP A 47 -13.39 -0.26 -2.35
N GLU A 48 -13.93 0.77 -1.71
CA GLU A 48 -14.20 0.76 -0.26
C GLU A 48 -15.21 -0.31 0.14
N SER A 49 -16.01 -0.79 -0.80
CA SER A 49 -16.97 -1.84 -0.49
C SER A 49 -16.35 -3.23 -0.49
N LYS A 50 -15.14 -3.36 -0.98
CA LYS A 50 -14.43 -4.65 -1.07
C LYS A 50 -13.25 -4.76 -0.13
N ILE A 51 -12.57 -3.65 0.12
CA ILE A 51 -11.39 -3.65 0.99
C ILE A 51 -11.38 -2.37 1.82
N THR A 52 -10.88 -2.48 3.05
CA THR A 52 -10.77 -1.35 3.96
C THR A 52 -9.33 -0.91 4.11
N GLU A 53 -9.13 0.31 4.61
CA GLU A 53 -7.78 0.79 4.90
C GLU A 53 -7.11 -0.08 5.95
N ASP A 54 -7.88 -0.56 6.94
CA ASP A 54 -7.36 -1.44 7.98
C ASP A 54 -6.79 -2.72 7.40
N ARG A 55 -7.45 -3.27 6.39
CA ARG A 55 -6.96 -4.48 5.73
C ARG A 55 -5.64 -4.21 5.01
N MET A 56 -5.53 -3.07 4.34
CA MET A 56 -4.28 -2.71 3.67
C MET A 56 -3.14 -2.52 4.65
N VAL A 57 -3.42 -1.87 5.78
CA VAL A 57 -2.43 -1.72 6.85
C VAL A 57 -1.98 -3.09 7.35
N GLU A 58 -2.92 -4.01 7.54
CA GLU A 58 -2.62 -5.35 8.03
C GLU A 58 -1.69 -6.12 7.07
N VAL A 59 -2.02 -6.14 5.78
CA VAL A 59 -1.21 -6.91 4.82
C VAL A 59 0.19 -6.31 4.65
N VAL A 60 0.30 -4.99 4.68
CA VAL A 60 1.61 -4.34 4.60
C VAL A 60 2.42 -4.65 5.88
N GLY A 61 1.75 -4.66 7.02
CA GLY A 61 2.40 -5.00 8.29
C GLY A 61 2.95 -6.42 8.31
N MET A 62 2.28 -7.35 7.65
CA MET A 62 2.73 -8.74 7.55
C MET A 62 4.04 -8.85 6.76
N MET A 63 4.35 -7.89 5.93
CA MET A 63 5.59 -7.86 5.15
C MET A 63 6.72 -7.14 5.87
N GLY A 64 6.47 -6.63 7.07
CA GLY A 64 7.49 -5.95 7.85
C GLY A 64 7.53 -4.44 7.64
N TYR A 65 6.56 -3.88 6.93
CA TYR A 65 6.46 -2.45 6.70
C TYR A 65 5.24 -1.90 7.44
N GLN A 66 5.16 -0.57 7.51
CA GLN A 66 4.05 0.08 8.21
C GLN A 66 3.36 1.06 7.27
N LEU A 67 2.08 0.83 7.04
CA LEU A 67 1.26 1.72 6.21
C LEU A 67 0.45 2.62 7.12
N GLU A 68 0.52 3.93 6.89
CA GLU A 68 -0.20 4.93 7.68
C GLU A 68 -1.13 5.74 6.78
N PRO A 69 -2.38 5.88 7.16
CA PRO A 69 -3.35 6.67 6.39
C PRO A 69 -3.03 8.15 6.36
#